data_89a9bf26eec0b1a6588aa1a8f743c6ad
#
_entry.id   89a9bf26eec0b1a6588aa1a8f743c6ad
#
_cell.length_a   1.000
_cell.length_b   1.000
_cell.length_c   1.000
_cell.angle_alpha   90.00
_cell.angle_beta   90.00
_cell.angle_gamma   90.00
#
_symmetry.space_group_name_H-M   'P 1'
#
loop_
_entity.id
_entity.type
_entity.pdbx_description
1 polymer ?
#
loop_
_entity_poly.entity_id
_entity_poly.type
_entity_poly.pdbx_seq_one_letter_code
_entity_poly.pdbx_strand_id
1 'polypeptide(L)'
;MKENWVYRRGDIYLANLGVPIGSKQGGVRPVVVLQNDVGNFYSPTITVAPLTTKIQKKRNQPTHYFLRKAKGLARSSMVLAEQLDTCDKTCVIRYLGKVSKGQMRGIDEAVKVQLGYYIPEQAEEKRQGKCRKEVNFDGG
;
A
#
# COMPACT_ATOMS: atom_id res chain seq x y z
N MET A 1 -24.21 -10.92 -0.06
CA MET A 1 -23.65 -10.08 -0.94
C MET A 1 -22.18 -10.16 -0.93
N LYS A 2 -21.50 -9.89 0.11
CA LYS A 2 -20.08 -9.90 0.08
C LYS A 2 -19.51 -11.29 -0.15
N GLU A 3 -20.21 -12.30 0.21
CA GLU A 3 -19.72 -13.65 0.02
C GLU A 3 -19.54 -13.98 -1.46
N ASN A 4 -20.16 -13.22 -2.34
CA ASN A 4 -20.01 -13.48 -3.77
C ASN A 4 -18.92 -12.62 -4.40
N TRP A 5 -18.24 -11.80 -3.61
CA TRP A 5 -17.22 -10.96 -4.15
C TRP A 5 -15.97 -11.77 -4.39
N VAL A 6 -15.36 -11.58 -5.54
CA VAL A 6 -14.14 -12.25 -5.88
C VAL A 6 -13.05 -11.22 -5.87
N TYR A 7 -12.24 -11.21 -4.81
CA TYR A 7 -11.16 -10.26 -4.66
C TYR A 7 -9.99 -10.68 -5.54
N ARG A 8 -9.42 -9.74 -6.26
CA ARG A 8 -8.27 -10.01 -7.12
C ARG A 8 -7.14 -9.07 -6.79
N ARG A 9 -5.93 -9.55 -6.91
CA ARG A 9 -4.77 -8.73 -6.71
C ARG A 9 -4.78 -7.57 -7.68
N GLY A 10 -4.61 -6.37 -7.19
CA GLY A 10 -4.68 -5.14 -8.01
C GLY A 10 -6.04 -4.47 -8.00
N ASP A 11 -7.06 -5.12 -7.44
CA ASP A 11 -8.35 -4.49 -7.29
C ASP A 11 -8.27 -3.38 -6.26
N ILE A 12 -9.10 -2.36 -6.43
CA ILE A 12 -9.22 -1.25 -5.50
C ILE A 12 -10.60 -1.30 -4.87
N TYR A 13 -10.66 -1.32 -3.55
CA TYR A 13 -11.90 -1.33 -2.81
C TYR A 13 -11.94 -0.16 -1.83
N LEU A 14 -13.14 0.28 -1.52
CA LEU A 14 -13.32 1.20 -0.41
C LEU A 14 -13.43 0.33 0.83
N ALA A 15 -12.65 0.61 1.86
CA ALA A 15 -12.63 -0.20 3.06
C ALA A 15 -12.54 0.67 4.30
N ASN A 16 -13.06 0.15 5.39
CA ASN A 16 -12.97 0.83 6.67
C ASN A 16 -11.79 0.23 7.43
N LEU A 17 -10.72 1.00 7.57
CA LEU A 17 -9.51 0.56 8.23
C LEU A 17 -9.55 0.76 9.74
N GLY A 18 -10.65 1.26 10.25
CA GLY A 18 -10.82 1.42 11.69
C GLY A 18 -10.24 2.72 12.22
N VAL A 19 -10.11 2.80 13.52
CA VAL A 19 -9.60 3.99 14.17
C VAL A 19 -8.10 4.12 13.94
N PRO A 20 -7.63 5.25 13.44
CA PRO A 20 -6.20 5.41 13.21
C PRO A 20 -5.46 5.47 14.54
N ILE A 21 -4.30 4.83 14.60
CA ILE A 21 -3.47 4.82 15.79
C ILE A 21 -2.11 5.39 15.37
N GLY A 22 -1.72 6.49 15.99
CA GLY A 22 -0.46 7.15 15.65
C GLY A 22 -0.45 7.56 14.18
N SER A 23 0.59 7.18 13.48
CA SER A 23 0.75 7.54 12.07
C SER A 23 0.10 6.55 11.12
N LYS A 24 -0.57 5.55 11.64
CA LYS A 24 -1.21 4.55 10.77
C LYS A 24 -2.43 5.15 10.10
N GLN A 25 -2.64 4.81 8.84
CA GLN A 25 -3.82 5.25 8.12
C GLN A 25 -5.06 4.56 8.71
N GLY A 26 -6.12 5.29 8.85
CA GLY A 26 -7.37 4.74 9.37
C GLY A 26 -8.57 5.32 8.67
N GLY A 27 -9.75 4.98 9.12
CA GLY A 27 -10.99 5.48 8.56
C GLY A 27 -11.34 4.81 7.25
N VAL A 28 -12.34 5.36 6.58
CA VAL A 28 -12.81 4.82 5.31
C VAL A 28 -11.98 5.42 4.19
N ARG A 29 -11.33 4.56 3.40
CA ARG A 29 -10.51 5.04 2.29
C ARG A 29 -10.28 3.94 1.26
N PRO A 30 -9.86 4.30 0.06
CA PRO A 30 -9.54 3.30 -0.93
C PRO A 30 -8.29 2.52 -0.55
N VAL A 31 -8.29 1.24 -0.86
CA VAL A 31 -7.14 0.36 -0.65
C VAL A 31 -6.94 -0.48 -1.91
N VAL A 32 -5.69 -0.84 -2.19
CA VAL A 32 -5.40 -1.75 -3.29
C VAL A 32 -5.04 -3.12 -2.72
N VAL A 33 -5.56 -4.16 -3.31
CA VAL A 33 -5.33 -5.54 -2.85
C VAL A 33 -3.98 -6.00 -3.35
N LEU A 34 -3.14 -6.44 -2.42
CA LEU A 34 -1.81 -6.92 -2.73
C LEU A 34 -1.65 -8.41 -2.51
N GLN A 35 -2.56 -9.01 -1.78
CA GLN A 35 -2.48 -10.43 -1.47
C GLN A 35 -2.63 -11.28 -2.72
N ASN A 36 -1.97 -12.42 -2.76
CA ASN A 36 -2.09 -13.34 -3.89
C ASN A 36 -3.52 -13.87 -4.03
N ASP A 37 -3.87 -14.29 -5.23
CA ASP A 37 -5.26 -14.62 -5.51
C ASP A 37 -5.74 -15.90 -4.82
N VAL A 38 -4.84 -16.80 -4.47
CA VAL A 38 -5.26 -17.99 -3.70
C VAL A 38 -5.68 -17.54 -2.31
N GLY A 39 -4.87 -16.68 -1.67
CA GLY A 39 -5.24 -16.13 -0.38
C GLY A 39 -6.50 -15.29 -0.47
N ASN A 40 -6.65 -14.53 -1.56
CA ASN A 40 -7.84 -13.71 -1.76
C ASN A 40 -9.11 -14.57 -1.78
N PHE A 41 -9.01 -15.77 -2.30
CA PHE A 41 -10.17 -16.64 -2.37
C PHE A 41 -10.45 -17.32 -1.02
N TYR A 42 -9.43 -17.85 -0.37
CA TYR A 42 -9.66 -18.67 0.82
C TYR A 42 -9.58 -17.94 2.15
N SER A 43 -8.81 -16.88 2.25
CA SER A 43 -8.62 -16.22 3.53
C SER A 43 -9.78 -15.31 3.90
N PRO A 44 -10.13 -15.22 5.17
CA PRO A 44 -11.14 -14.24 5.60
C PRO A 44 -10.60 -12.82 5.60
N THR A 45 -9.30 -12.63 5.40
CA THR A 45 -8.68 -11.31 5.37
C THR A 45 -7.94 -11.12 4.06
N ILE A 46 -7.66 -9.87 3.74
CA ILE A 46 -6.87 -9.51 2.57
C ILE A 46 -5.76 -8.56 2.99
N THR A 47 -4.60 -8.67 2.35
CA THR A 47 -3.50 -7.74 2.56
C THR A 47 -3.65 -6.60 1.57
N VAL A 48 -3.64 -5.38 2.08
CA VAL A 48 -3.90 -4.19 1.28
C VAL A 48 -2.90 -3.09 1.58
N ALA A 49 -2.83 -2.10 0.71
CA ALA A 49 -2.12 -0.86 0.97
C ALA A 49 -3.11 0.29 0.76
N PRO A 50 -3.15 1.25 1.66
CA PRO A 50 -4.09 2.37 1.53
C PRO A 50 -3.61 3.38 0.50
N LEU A 51 -4.57 4.11 -0.05
CA LEU A 51 -4.30 5.18 -0.98
C LEU A 51 -4.65 6.51 -0.32
N THR A 52 -3.92 7.55 -0.66
CA THR A 52 -4.22 8.88 -0.16
C THR A 52 -4.16 9.88 -1.32
N THR A 53 -5.00 10.90 -1.26
CA THR A 53 -4.92 11.97 -2.25
C THR A 53 -3.95 13.07 -1.83
N LYS A 54 -3.36 12.96 -0.63
CA LYS A 54 -2.37 13.92 -0.16
C LYS A 54 -1.01 13.57 -0.75
N ILE A 55 -0.75 14.01 -1.96
CA ILE A 55 0.39 13.56 -2.72
C ILE A 55 1.66 14.35 -2.52
N GLN A 56 1.55 15.64 -2.41
CA GLN A 56 2.72 16.50 -2.50
C GLN A 56 3.83 16.21 -1.49
N LYS A 57 3.48 15.89 -0.29
CA LYS A 57 4.47 15.65 0.73
C LYS A 57 5.12 14.28 0.65
N LYS A 58 4.57 13.40 -0.18
CA LYS A 58 4.99 12.00 -0.15
C LYS A 58 5.55 11.49 -1.46
N ARG A 59 5.70 12.38 -2.41
CA ARG A 59 5.92 11.96 -3.78
C ARG A 59 7.22 11.24 -4.06
N ASN A 60 8.26 11.52 -3.34
CA ASN A 60 9.57 10.98 -3.63
C ASN A 60 10.04 9.86 -2.71
N GLN A 61 9.13 9.27 -1.99
CA GLN A 61 9.51 8.19 -1.10
C GLN A 61 9.52 6.86 -1.86
N PRO A 62 10.54 6.03 -1.71
CA PRO A 62 10.60 4.78 -2.47
C PRO A 62 9.52 3.77 -2.09
N THR A 63 8.87 3.95 -0.95
CA THR A 63 7.77 3.08 -0.53
C THR A 63 6.42 3.63 -0.99
N HIS A 64 6.41 4.71 -1.79
CA HIS A 64 5.19 5.26 -2.30
C HIS A 64 5.12 5.10 -3.80
N TYR A 65 3.97 4.81 -4.33
CA TYR A 65 3.76 4.73 -5.77
C TYR A 65 2.70 5.75 -6.17
N PHE A 66 3.04 6.65 -7.08
CA PHE A 66 2.09 7.66 -7.55
C PHE A 66 1.18 7.04 -8.57
N LEU A 67 -0.10 6.92 -8.25
CA LEU A 67 -1.10 6.36 -9.10
C LEU A 67 -1.82 7.52 -9.76
N ARG A 68 -1.32 7.96 -10.90
CA ARG A 68 -1.82 9.15 -11.55
C ARG A 68 -3.26 9.00 -11.98
N LYS A 69 -3.64 7.85 -12.51
CA LYS A 69 -4.97 7.63 -13.00
C LYS A 69 -5.25 6.16 -12.92
N ALA A 70 -6.31 5.77 -12.32
CA ALA A 70 -6.71 4.39 -12.28
C ALA A 70 -8.20 4.30 -12.53
N LYS A 71 -8.62 3.23 -13.20
CA LYS A 71 -10.02 3.02 -13.50
C LYS A 71 -10.80 2.94 -12.20
N GLY A 72 -11.79 3.74 -12.06
CA GLY A 72 -12.64 3.75 -10.87
C GLY A 72 -12.24 4.77 -9.81
N LEU A 73 -11.11 5.45 -9.99
CA LEU A 73 -10.72 6.49 -9.06
C LEU A 73 -10.89 7.86 -9.71
N ALA A 74 -11.53 8.76 -8.99
CA ALA A 74 -11.79 10.11 -9.51
C ALA A 74 -10.55 10.99 -9.47
N ARG A 75 -9.59 10.71 -8.59
CA ARG A 75 -8.44 11.58 -8.38
C ARG A 75 -7.15 10.79 -8.33
N SER A 76 -6.06 11.45 -8.72
CA SER A 76 -4.75 10.85 -8.55
C SER A 76 -4.50 10.55 -7.08
N SER A 77 -3.83 9.47 -6.81
CA SER A 77 -3.62 9.01 -5.45
C SER A 77 -2.21 8.50 -5.27
N MET A 78 -1.79 8.36 -4.04
CA MET A 78 -0.51 7.79 -3.70
C MET A 78 -0.76 6.49 -2.95
N VAL A 79 -0.16 5.41 -3.42
CA VAL A 79 -0.22 4.13 -2.71
C VAL A 79 0.87 4.14 -1.65
N LEU A 80 0.50 3.87 -0.42
CA LEU A 80 1.41 3.92 0.72
C LEU A 80 1.82 2.51 1.10
N ALA A 81 2.89 1.99 0.49
CA ALA A 81 3.31 0.63 0.78
C ALA A 81 3.83 0.46 2.21
N GLU A 82 4.30 1.53 2.84
CA GLU A 82 4.73 1.43 4.23
C GLU A 82 3.57 1.26 5.20
N GLN A 83 2.34 1.42 4.70
CA GLN A 83 1.15 1.25 5.52
C GLN A 83 0.43 -0.07 5.19
N LEU A 84 1.15 -1.07 4.74
CA LEU A 84 0.55 -2.37 4.48
C LEU A 84 -0.27 -2.79 5.68
N ASP A 85 -1.42 -3.33 5.43
CA ASP A 85 -2.34 -3.70 6.50
C ASP A 85 -3.12 -4.95 6.14
N THR A 86 -3.60 -5.63 7.14
CA THR A 86 -4.50 -6.76 6.96
C THR A 86 -5.92 -6.25 7.21
N CYS A 87 -6.78 -6.46 6.25
CA CYS A 87 -8.14 -5.98 6.33
C CYS A 87 -9.07 -7.18 6.33
N ASP A 88 -9.96 -7.27 7.31
CA ASP A 88 -10.94 -8.34 7.32
C ASP A 88 -11.93 -8.06 6.19
N LYS A 89 -12.35 -9.09 5.49
CA LYS A 89 -13.27 -8.92 4.37
C LYS A 89 -14.59 -8.25 4.78
N THR A 90 -14.98 -8.38 6.04
CA THR A 90 -16.19 -7.71 6.52
C THR A 90 -16.02 -6.19 6.59
N CYS A 91 -14.78 -5.69 6.54
CA CYS A 91 -14.54 -4.27 6.57
C CYS A 91 -14.53 -3.65 5.16
N VAL A 92 -14.62 -4.46 4.14
CA VAL A 92 -14.65 -3.97 2.75
C VAL A 92 -16.05 -3.47 2.44
N ILE A 93 -16.14 -2.25 1.92
CA ILE A 93 -17.42 -1.63 1.67
C ILE A 93 -17.90 -1.85 0.24
N ARG A 94 -17.06 -1.55 -0.75
CA ARG A 94 -17.44 -1.78 -2.14
C ARG A 94 -16.23 -1.73 -3.07
N TYR A 95 -16.42 -2.29 -4.22
CA TYR A 95 -15.40 -2.29 -5.28
C TYR A 95 -15.37 -0.92 -5.95
N LEU A 96 -14.18 -0.40 -6.19
CA LEU A 96 -14.03 0.88 -6.87
C LEU A 96 -13.46 0.71 -8.28
N GLY A 97 -12.50 -0.15 -8.45
CA GLY A 97 -11.84 -0.31 -9.74
C GLY A 97 -10.60 -1.16 -9.61
N LYS A 98 -9.65 -0.97 -10.50
CA LYS A 98 -8.42 -1.75 -10.44
C LYS A 98 -7.28 -1.02 -11.09
N VAL A 99 -6.06 -1.39 -10.76
CA VAL A 99 -4.87 -0.83 -11.37
C VAL A 99 -4.50 -1.64 -12.60
N SER A 100 -3.73 -1.04 -13.49
CA SER A 100 -3.24 -1.76 -14.67
C SER A 100 -2.07 -2.66 -14.28
N LYS A 101 -1.65 -3.53 -15.18
CA LYS A 101 -0.50 -4.38 -14.92
C LYS A 101 0.76 -3.55 -14.72
N GLY A 102 0.93 -2.49 -15.48
CA GLY A 102 2.08 -1.61 -15.32
C GLY A 102 2.07 -0.91 -13.99
N GLN A 103 0.90 -0.44 -13.57
CA GLN A 103 0.76 0.20 -12.27
C GLN A 103 1.03 -0.82 -11.15
N MET A 104 0.57 -2.05 -11.31
CA MET A 104 0.81 -3.06 -10.31
C MET A 104 2.29 -3.37 -10.15
N ARG A 105 3.04 -3.35 -11.27
CA ARG A 105 4.49 -3.56 -11.17
C ARG A 105 5.13 -2.45 -10.34
N GLY A 106 4.71 -1.20 -10.52
CA GLY A 106 5.24 -0.08 -9.74
C GLY A 106 4.88 -0.20 -8.27
N ILE A 107 3.67 -0.63 -7.97
CA ILE A 107 3.25 -0.85 -6.60
C ILE A 107 4.08 -1.99 -5.99
N ASP A 108 4.31 -3.06 -6.73
CA ASP A 108 5.10 -4.18 -6.23
C ASP A 108 6.53 -3.74 -5.90
N GLU A 109 7.10 -2.84 -6.70
CA GLU A 109 8.44 -2.35 -6.40
C GLU A 109 8.44 -1.58 -5.08
N ALA A 110 7.44 -0.75 -4.84
CA ALA A 110 7.33 -0.03 -3.57
C ALA A 110 7.18 -0.99 -2.40
N VAL A 111 6.40 -2.06 -2.58
CA VAL A 111 6.21 -3.07 -1.55
C VAL A 111 7.51 -3.81 -1.28
N LYS A 112 8.28 -4.13 -2.31
CA LYS A 112 9.57 -4.80 -2.13
C LYS A 112 10.53 -3.94 -1.35
N VAL A 113 10.54 -2.64 -1.59
CA VAL A 113 11.37 -1.72 -0.82
C VAL A 113 10.93 -1.74 0.64
N GLN A 114 9.63 -1.64 0.86
CA GLN A 114 9.08 -1.63 2.22
C GLN A 114 9.45 -2.91 2.98
N LEU A 115 9.44 -4.05 2.30
CA LEU A 115 9.70 -5.33 2.95
C LEU A 115 11.19 -5.70 2.98
N GLY A 116 12.04 -4.80 2.51
CA GLY A 116 13.47 -4.99 2.64
C GLY A 116 14.11 -5.89 1.61
N TYR A 117 13.43 -6.13 0.47
CA TYR A 117 14.02 -6.97 -0.57
C TYR A 117 15.25 -6.27 -1.16
N TYR A 118 15.23 -4.97 -1.25
CA TYR A 118 16.37 -4.20 -1.70
C TYR A 118 16.17 -2.72 -1.34
N ILE A 119 17.23 -1.94 -1.40
CA ILE A 119 17.17 -0.52 -1.18
C ILE A 119 17.49 0.16 -2.50
N PRO A 120 16.60 1.01 -3.03
CA PRO A 120 16.87 1.69 -4.29
C PRO A 120 18.15 2.51 -4.20
N GLU A 121 18.86 2.64 -5.34
CA GLU A 121 20.13 3.32 -5.36
C GLU A 121 20.10 4.70 -4.77
N GLN A 122 19.10 5.49 -5.10
CA GLN A 122 19.01 6.84 -4.57
C GLN A 122 18.82 6.86 -3.06
N ALA A 123 18.05 5.93 -2.53
CA ALA A 123 17.84 5.83 -1.11
C ALA A 123 19.11 5.36 -0.42
N GLU A 124 19.85 4.48 -1.07
CA GLU A 124 21.08 3.98 -0.52
C GLU A 124 22.13 5.11 -0.44
N GLU A 125 22.19 5.95 -1.44
CA GLU A 125 23.11 7.09 -1.41
C GLU A 125 22.77 8.03 -0.28
N LYS A 126 21.49 8.30 -0.06
CA LYS A 126 21.09 9.17 1.03
C LYS A 126 21.45 8.55 2.37
N ARG A 127 21.28 7.26 2.49
CA ARG A 127 21.59 6.58 3.74
C ARG A 127 23.09 6.64 4.02
N GLN A 128 23.91 6.48 3.00
CA GLN A 128 25.36 6.55 3.19
C GLN A 128 25.79 7.97 3.50
N GLY A 129 25.11 8.96 3.01
CA GLY A 129 25.45 10.34 3.28
C GLY A 129 25.08 10.76 4.68
N LYS A 130 24.22 10.02 5.39
CA LYS A 130 23.90 10.37 6.73
C LYS A 130 24.90 9.72 7.65
N CYS A 131 25.09 10.28 8.78
CA CYS A 131 26.00 9.74 9.72
C CYS A 131 25.50 8.43 10.25
N ARG A 132 26.31 7.40 10.20
CA ARG A 132 25.86 6.11 10.63
C ARG A 132 25.82 5.95 12.12
N LYS A 133 26.26 6.91 12.83
CA LYS A 133 26.23 6.82 14.27
C LYS A 133 24.86 6.68 14.83
N GLU A 134 23.88 7.06 14.07
CA GLU A 134 22.60 6.96 14.63
C GLU A 134 22.17 5.58 14.81
N VAL A 135 22.77 4.61 14.19
CA VAL A 135 22.25 3.29 14.32
C VAL A 135 23.09 2.59 15.29
N ASN A 136 23.84 3.28 16.03
CA ASN A 136 24.66 2.62 16.87
C ASN A 136 24.04 2.51 18.17
N PHE A 137 23.10 1.78 18.34
CA PHE A 137 22.52 1.68 19.56
C PHE A 137 22.82 0.34 19.90
N ASP A 138 23.63 0.11 20.57
CA ASP A 138 23.97 -1.10 20.84
C ASP A 138 23.11 -1.96 21.29
N GLY A 139 22.47 -1.80 21.71
CA GLY A 139 21.64 -2.67 22.16
C GLY A 139 21.32 -3.48 21.10
N GLY A 140 21.67 -3.00 20.30
CA GLY A 140 21.39 -3.65 19.19
C GLY A 140 21.72 -4.70 18.92
#